data_27618565fb06d930bfa4fa8522fd3d92
#
_entry.id   27618565fb06d930bfa4fa8522fd3d92
#
_cell.length_a   1.000
_cell.length_b   1.000
_cell.length_c   1.000
_cell.angle_alpha   90.00
_cell.angle_beta   90.00
_cell.angle_gamma   90.00
#
_symmetry.space_group_name_H-M   'P 1'
#
loop_
_entity.id
_entity.type
_entity.pdbx_description
1 polymer ?
#
loop_
_entity_poly.entity_id
_entity_poly.type
_entity_poly.pdbx_seq_one_letter_code
_entity_poly.pdbx_strand_id
1 'polypeptide(L)'
;VLLVQSCIPLRIAPTIKDYKVTKGKRFKKGLPKKNVFVFEDPKDADEFYNYINTKFQLNGYYVDVQVPFLIEDKTYYFSFYEVEIPTKTINLVPLMLDVALAKATDMEPVFEDAHTSRKGNWYIVIEVFNDTEKDCLSEASVSQQLVLSYLRDLKKEYLATDNYDEIVFKN
;
A
#
# COMPACT_ATOMS: atom_id res chain seq x y z
N VAL A 1 -12.28 34.90 23.94
CA VAL A 1 -11.18 33.94 24.07
C VAL A 1 -11.24 33.02 22.87
N LEU A 2 -10.33 33.17 21.92
CA LEU A 2 -10.18 32.30 20.76
C LEU A 2 -9.46 31.04 21.22
N LEU A 3 -10.19 29.94 21.37
CA LEU A 3 -9.60 28.60 21.53
C LEU A 3 -9.11 28.12 20.17
N VAL A 4 -7.83 28.24 19.93
CA VAL A 4 -7.17 27.68 18.76
C VAL A 4 -7.06 26.16 19.00
N GLN A 5 -7.89 25.37 18.31
CA GLN A 5 -7.74 23.92 18.32
C GLN A 5 -6.45 23.54 17.60
N SER A 6 -5.40 23.26 18.34
CA SER A 6 -4.12 22.83 17.79
C SER A 6 -4.05 21.31 17.78
N CYS A 7 -4.36 20.72 16.64
CA CYS A 7 -4.03 19.32 16.36
C CYS A 7 -2.60 19.24 15.81
N ILE A 8 -1.72 18.52 16.51
CA ILE A 8 -0.35 18.29 16.04
C ILE A 8 -0.31 16.94 15.32
N PRO A 9 0.00 16.90 14.00
CA PRO A 9 0.17 15.65 13.32
C PRO A 9 1.48 15.00 13.76
N LEU A 10 1.41 13.82 14.36
CA LEU A 10 2.59 13.00 14.70
C LEU A 10 3.12 12.23 13.52
N ARG A 11 2.25 11.86 12.61
CA ARG A 11 2.57 11.11 11.40
C ARG A 11 1.53 11.43 10.35
N ILE A 12 2.00 11.81 9.16
CA ILE A 12 1.13 12.04 8.00
C ILE A 12 1.43 10.95 6.97
N ALA A 13 0.40 10.24 6.53
CA ALA A 13 0.52 9.31 5.42
C ALA A 13 0.87 10.07 4.13
N PRO A 14 1.82 9.60 3.33
CA PRO A 14 2.22 10.29 2.12
C PRO A 14 1.10 10.26 1.08
N THR A 15 0.78 11.39 0.46
CA THR A 15 -0.12 11.44 -0.71
C THR A 15 0.66 11.08 -1.96
N ILE A 16 0.26 10.02 -2.65
CA ILE A 16 0.88 9.55 -3.89
C ILE A 16 -0.14 9.66 -5.02
N LYS A 17 -0.07 10.73 -5.82
CA LYS A 17 -1.05 11.01 -6.88
C LYS A 17 -1.09 9.95 -7.98
N ASP A 18 0.07 9.43 -8.38
CA ASP A 18 0.19 8.37 -9.40
C ASP A 18 0.94 7.18 -8.82
N TYR A 19 2.25 7.21 -8.80
CA TYR A 19 3.10 6.21 -8.17
C TYR A 19 4.38 6.86 -7.65
N LYS A 20 5.12 6.09 -6.85
CA LYS A 20 6.44 6.47 -6.33
C LYS A 20 7.37 5.28 -6.37
N VAL A 21 8.60 5.48 -6.89
CA VAL A 21 9.69 4.51 -6.74
C VAL A 21 10.58 4.95 -5.59
N THR A 22 10.82 4.06 -4.65
CA THR A 22 11.65 4.33 -3.47
C THR A 22 12.18 3.03 -2.88
N LYS A 23 13.19 3.12 -2.00
CA LYS A 23 13.60 1.95 -1.20
C LYS A 23 12.45 1.53 -0.27
N GLY A 24 12.01 0.26 -0.32
CA GLY A 24 10.89 -0.22 0.50
C GLY A 24 11.09 0.08 1.99
N LYS A 25 12.29 -0.17 2.53
CA LYS A 25 12.64 0.13 3.92
C LYS A 25 12.48 1.61 4.31
N ARG A 26 12.62 2.54 3.33
CA ARG A 26 12.38 3.98 3.57
C ARG A 26 10.90 4.32 3.59
N PHE A 27 10.09 3.57 2.84
CA PHE A 27 8.65 3.76 2.81
C PHE A 27 8.01 3.26 4.11
N LYS A 28 8.30 2.01 4.50
CA LYS A 28 7.85 1.43 5.77
C LYS A 28 8.88 0.45 6.30
N LYS A 29 9.08 0.46 7.62
CA LYS A 29 9.93 -0.55 8.30
C LYS A 29 9.34 -1.94 8.07
N GLY A 30 10.20 -2.90 7.74
CA GLY A 30 9.79 -4.28 7.45
C GLY A 30 9.71 -4.60 5.96
N LEU A 31 9.60 -3.60 5.08
CA LEU A 31 9.65 -3.79 3.63
C LEU A 31 11.06 -4.08 3.12
N PRO A 32 11.20 -4.66 1.91
CA PRO A 32 12.50 -4.96 1.30
C PRO A 32 13.44 -3.75 1.21
N LYS A 33 14.74 -4.01 1.23
CA LYS A 33 15.76 -2.96 1.02
C LYS A 33 15.87 -2.51 -0.44
N LYS A 34 15.30 -3.28 -1.37
CA LYS A 34 15.25 -2.99 -2.81
C LYS A 34 14.36 -1.78 -3.12
N ASN A 35 14.43 -1.28 -4.35
CA ASN A 35 13.45 -0.34 -4.84
C ASN A 35 12.09 -1.02 -5.00
N VAL A 36 11.06 -0.26 -4.72
CA VAL A 36 9.67 -0.70 -4.83
C VAL A 36 8.85 0.36 -5.56
N PHE A 37 7.88 -0.11 -6.31
CA PHE A 37 6.83 0.71 -6.91
C PHE A 37 5.68 0.81 -5.93
N VAL A 38 5.25 2.01 -5.59
CA VAL A 38 4.22 2.25 -4.58
C VAL A 38 3.11 3.11 -5.15
N PHE A 39 1.86 2.74 -4.91
CA PHE A 39 0.70 3.58 -5.22
C PHE A 39 -0.36 3.47 -4.11
N GLU A 40 -1.23 4.48 -4.02
CA GLU A 40 -2.37 4.47 -3.10
C GLU A 40 -3.43 3.48 -3.58
N ASP A 41 -3.95 2.68 -2.65
CA ASP A 41 -5.02 1.74 -2.92
C ASP A 41 -6.33 2.22 -2.27
N PRO A 42 -7.28 2.73 -3.07
CA PRO A 42 -8.58 3.18 -2.57
C PRO A 42 -9.60 2.05 -2.40
N LYS A 43 -9.27 0.83 -2.89
CA LYS A 43 -10.18 -0.32 -2.85
C LYS A 43 -10.15 -1.01 -1.48
N ASP A 44 -11.05 -1.95 -1.27
CA ASP A 44 -11.13 -2.73 -0.03
C ASP A 44 -9.93 -3.70 0.13
N ALA A 45 -9.79 -4.25 1.33
CA ALA A 45 -8.75 -5.22 1.62
C ALA A 45 -8.88 -6.44 0.69
N ASP A 46 -7.73 -7.03 0.35
CA ASP A 46 -7.60 -8.19 -0.52
C ASP A 46 -8.03 -7.99 -1.99
N GLU A 47 -8.50 -6.78 -2.38
CA GLU A 47 -8.90 -6.53 -3.76
C GLU A 47 -7.73 -6.65 -4.74
N PHE A 48 -6.54 -6.15 -4.38
CA PHE A 48 -5.36 -6.33 -5.21
C PHE A 48 -4.93 -7.80 -5.28
N TYR A 49 -5.03 -8.53 -4.16
CA TYR A 49 -4.79 -9.97 -4.15
C TYR A 49 -5.74 -10.71 -5.10
N ASN A 50 -7.04 -10.43 -5.04
CA ASN A 50 -8.05 -11.04 -5.90
C ASN A 50 -7.81 -10.72 -7.37
N TYR A 51 -7.46 -9.46 -7.68
CA TYR A 51 -7.09 -9.04 -9.03
C TYR A 51 -5.89 -9.82 -9.58
N ILE A 52 -4.80 -9.91 -8.81
CA ILE A 52 -3.58 -10.65 -9.23
C ILE A 52 -3.90 -12.14 -9.39
N ASN A 53 -4.60 -12.74 -8.44
CA ASN A 53 -4.99 -14.14 -8.50
C ASN A 53 -5.79 -14.46 -9.78
N THR A 54 -6.74 -13.62 -10.13
CA THR A 54 -7.59 -13.79 -11.32
C THR A 54 -6.80 -13.53 -12.60
N LYS A 55 -6.09 -12.41 -12.68
CA LYS A 55 -5.32 -12.01 -13.87
C LYS A 55 -4.27 -13.05 -14.28
N PHE A 56 -3.55 -13.58 -13.31
CA PHE A 56 -2.47 -14.56 -13.55
C PHE A 56 -2.91 -16.01 -13.37
N GLN A 57 -4.20 -16.25 -13.08
CA GLN A 57 -4.82 -17.60 -12.92
C GLN A 57 -4.06 -18.47 -11.91
N LEU A 58 -3.71 -17.89 -10.76
CA LEU A 58 -2.83 -18.51 -9.77
C LEU A 58 -3.54 -19.54 -8.87
N ASN A 59 -4.88 -19.59 -8.89
CA ASN A 59 -5.69 -20.51 -8.07
C ASN A 59 -5.39 -20.45 -6.57
N GLY A 60 -5.03 -19.26 -6.07
CA GLY A 60 -4.70 -19.03 -4.67
C GLY A 60 -3.27 -19.43 -4.27
N TYR A 61 -2.42 -19.87 -5.20
CA TYR A 61 -1.04 -20.27 -4.89
C TYR A 61 -0.05 -19.13 -5.16
N TYR A 62 0.73 -18.75 -4.16
CA TYR A 62 1.81 -17.74 -4.26
C TYR A 62 1.39 -16.43 -4.93
N VAL A 63 0.18 -15.95 -4.63
CA VAL A 63 -0.43 -14.79 -5.29
C VAL A 63 0.34 -13.51 -5.03
N ASP A 64 0.93 -13.37 -3.86
CA ASP A 64 1.67 -12.20 -3.39
C ASP A 64 3.19 -12.35 -3.48
N VAL A 65 3.68 -13.53 -3.86
CA VAL A 65 5.11 -13.85 -3.87
C VAL A 65 5.55 -14.44 -5.22
N GLN A 66 6.55 -13.79 -5.84
CA GLN A 66 7.21 -14.29 -7.07
C GLN A 66 6.24 -14.58 -8.22
N VAL A 67 5.24 -13.73 -8.42
CA VAL A 67 4.28 -13.83 -9.52
C VAL A 67 5.01 -13.63 -10.84
N PRO A 68 5.01 -14.64 -11.75
CA PRO A 68 5.71 -14.52 -13.03
C PRO A 68 4.91 -13.67 -14.02
N PHE A 69 5.61 -12.85 -14.80
CA PHE A 69 5.05 -12.11 -15.92
C PHE A 69 6.06 -11.92 -17.04
N LEU A 70 5.59 -11.64 -18.25
CA LEU A 70 6.42 -11.49 -19.43
C LEU A 70 6.46 -10.05 -19.90
N ILE A 71 7.65 -9.56 -20.24
CA ILE A 71 7.85 -8.33 -21.03
C ILE A 71 8.84 -8.68 -22.14
N GLU A 72 8.44 -8.49 -23.41
CA GLU A 72 9.30 -8.74 -24.59
C GLU A 72 9.98 -10.13 -24.53
N ASP A 73 9.18 -11.18 -24.27
CA ASP A 73 9.62 -12.59 -24.15
C ASP A 73 10.62 -12.87 -23.01
N LYS A 74 10.85 -11.92 -22.10
CA LYS A 74 11.63 -12.13 -20.89
C LYS A 74 10.73 -12.30 -19.68
N THR A 75 11.06 -13.30 -18.86
CA THR A 75 10.35 -13.55 -17.60
C THR A 75 10.87 -12.64 -16.50
N TYR A 76 9.94 -11.99 -15.84
CA TYR A 76 10.14 -11.21 -14.62
C TYR A 76 9.26 -11.79 -13.52
N TYR A 77 9.58 -11.46 -12.29
CA TYR A 77 8.80 -11.84 -11.11
C TYR A 77 8.55 -10.61 -10.27
N PHE A 78 7.34 -10.48 -9.74
CA PHE A 78 7.07 -9.49 -8.73
C PHE A 78 6.53 -10.13 -7.45
N SER A 79 6.78 -9.45 -6.33
CA SER A 79 6.08 -9.70 -5.07
C SER A 79 5.44 -8.40 -4.62
N PHE A 80 4.30 -8.47 -3.95
CA PHE A 80 3.63 -7.28 -3.47
C PHE A 80 3.24 -7.36 -2.00
N TYR A 81 2.99 -6.20 -1.43
CA TYR A 81 2.61 -6.01 -0.02
C TYR A 81 1.50 -4.99 0.05
N GLU A 82 0.44 -5.29 0.78
CA GLU A 82 -0.57 -4.32 1.21
C GLU A 82 -0.10 -3.64 2.50
N VAL A 83 -0.03 -2.32 2.48
CA VAL A 83 0.63 -1.57 3.56
C VAL A 83 -0.25 -0.43 4.04
N GLU A 84 -0.66 -0.47 5.30
CA GLU A 84 -1.30 0.66 5.95
C GLU A 84 -0.26 1.63 6.53
N ILE A 85 -0.45 2.93 6.27
CA ILE A 85 0.24 4.02 6.96
C ILE A 85 -0.82 4.90 7.62
N PRO A 86 -1.09 4.73 8.92
CA PRO A 86 -2.09 5.52 9.61
C PRO A 86 -1.60 6.98 9.75
N THR A 87 -2.50 7.92 9.50
CA THR A 87 -2.30 9.30 9.91
C THR A 87 -2.66 9.40 11.39
N LYS A 88 -1.68 9.73 12.23
CA LYS A 88 -1.88 9.94 13.67
C LYS A 88 -1.85 11.43 13.99
N THR A 89 -2.96 11.92 14.51
CA THR A 89 -3.07 13.28 15.09
C THR A 89 -3.29 13.16 16.59
N ILE A 90 -2.62 13.98 17.37
CA ILE A 90 -2.96 14.17 18.80
C ILE A 90 -3.81 15.42 18.90
N ASN A 91 -4.99 15.24 19.47
CA ASN A 91 -5.82 16.37 19.90
C ASN A 91 -5.41 16.72 21.34
N LEU A 92 -4.77 17.86 21.53
CA LEU A 92 -4.25 18.28 22.85
C LEU A 92 -5.36 18.71 23.82
N VAL A 93 -6.55 19.05 23.30
CA VAL A 93 -7.65 19.55 24.12
C VAL A 93 -8.23 18.46 25.05
N PRO A 94 -8.51 17.22 24.59
CA PRO A 94 -8.92 16.13 25.49
C PRO A 94 -7.82 15.73 26.48
N LEU A 95 -6.55 15.76 26.06
CA LEU A 95 -5.45 15.38 26.94
C LEU A 95 -5.31 16.32 28.16
N MET A 96 -5.55 17.60 27.96
CA MET A 96 -5.56 18.57 29.08
C MET A 96 -6.79 18.43 29.98
N LEU A 97 -7.93 18.04 29.42
CA LEU A 97 -9.15 17.76 30.17
C LEU A 97 -9.05 16.42 30.92
N ASP A 98 -8.49 15.38 30.33
CA ASP A 98 -8.30 14.07 30.98
C ASP A 98 -7.34 14.15 32.16
N VAL A 99 -6.26 14.91 32.06
CA VAL A 99 -5.36 15.15 33.22
C VAL A 99 -6.09 15.91 34.37
N ALA A 100 -7.07 16.75 34.04
CA ALA A 100 -7.88 17.40 35.04
C ALA A 100 -8.99 16.51 35.61
N LEU A 101 -9.54 15.58 34.80
CA LEU A 101 -10.62 14.67 35.20
C LEU A 101 -10.12 13.34 35.77
N ALA A 102 -8.95 12.85 35.37
CA ALA A 102 -8.34 11.60 35.91
C ALA A 102 -7.98 11.72 37.40
N LYS A 103 -8.00 12.92 37.94
CA LYS A 103 -7.97 13.12 39.42
C LYS A 103 -9.33 13.00 40.10
N ALA A 104 -10.40 12.79 39.36
CA ALA A 104 -11.76 12.83 39.88
C ALA A 104 -12.60 11.57 39.73
N THR A 105 -12.29 10.65 38.81
CA THR A 105 -13.07 9.41 38.60
C THR A 105 -12.25 8.29 37.99
N ASP A 106 -12.25 7.13 38.63
CA ASP A 106 -11.78 5.85 38.08
C ASP A 106 -12.73 5.37 36.96
N MET A 107 -12.49 5.80 35.74
CA MET A 107 -13.18 5.26 34.56
C MET A 107 -12.16 4.93 33.47
N GLU A 108 -12.11 3.64 33.09
CA GLU A 108 -11.36 3.16 31.93
C GLU A 108 -11.96 3.75 30.63
N PRO A 109 -11.13 4.15 29.66
CA PRO A 109 -11.63 4.64 28.38
C PRO A 109 -12.17 3.45 27.57
N VAL A 110 -13.47 3.42 27.35
CA VAL A 110 -14.13 2.49 26.45
C VAL A 110 -14.04 3.04 25.01
N PHE A 111 -13.09 2.58 24.24
CA PHE A 111 -13.13 2.65 22.79
C PHE A 111 -13.35 1.25 22.25
N GLU A 112 -14.62 0.92 22.05
CA GLU A 112 -15.02 -0.29 21.38
C GLU A 112 -14.78 -0.18 19.86
N ASP A 113 -14.17 -1.23 19.33
CA ASP A 113 -14.03 -1.54 17.93
C ASP A 113 -15.39 -1.51 17.21
N ALA A 114 -15.62 -0.50 16.40
CA ALA A 114 -16.76 -0.45 15.52
C ALA A 114 -16.31 -0.61 14.07
N HIS A 115 -16.56 -1.80 13.56
CA HIS A 115 -16.74 -2.15 12.15
C HIS A 115 -15.61 -1.84 11.15
N THR A 116 -15.10 -2.90 10.61
CA THR A 116 -14.25 -3.12 9.42
C THR A 116 -14.63 -2.27 8.20
N SER A 117 -14.45 -0.97 8.26
CA SER A 117 -14.17 -0.17 7.08
C SER A 117 -12.67 0.15 7.12
N ARG A 118 -11.97 0.01 6.01
CA ARG A 118 -10.56 0.38 5.84
C ARG A 118 -10.36 1.86 6.23
N LYS A 119 -10.25 2.15 7.53
CA LYS A 119 -9.96 3.48 8.07
C LYS A 119 -8.47 3.67 8.12
N GLY A 120 -7.86 4.03 6.98
CA GLY A 120 -6.43 4.27 6.92
C GLY A 120 -5.99 4.61 5.50
N ASN A 121 -4.74 5.03 5.34
CA ASN A 121 -4.16 5.22 4.02
C ASN A 121 -3.44 3.94 3.65
N TRP A 122 -3.95 3.26 2.65
CA TRP A 122 -3.44 1.99 2.18
C TRP A 122 -2.65 2.15 0.89
N TYR A 123 -1.66 1.32 0.74
CA TYR A 123 -0.74 1.35 -0.40
C TYR A 123 -0.43 -0.06 -0.86
N ILE A 124 -0.38 -0.25 -2.16
CA ILE A 124 0.24 -1.42 -2.77
C ILE A 124 1.71 -1.11 -3.01
N VAL A 125 2.56 -2.01 -2.56
CA VAL A 125 4.01 -1.93 -2.68
C VAL A 125 4.51 -3.13 -3.47
N ILE A 126 5.15 -2.91 -4.62
CA ILE A 126 5.59 -3.98 -5.53
C ILE A 126 7.10 -3.94 -5.69
N GLU A 127 7.80 -5.06 -5.46
CA GLU A 127 9.18 -5.27 -5.88
C GLU A 127 9.23 -6.13 -7.14
N VAL A 128 10.24 -5.91 -7.99
CA VAL A 128 10.42 -6.66 -9.24
C VAL A 128 11.86 -7.11 -9.39
N PHE A 129 12.04 -8.34 -9.84
CA PHE A 129 13.33 -8.94 -10.15
C PHE A 129 13.21 -9.94 -11.32
N ASN A 130 14.32 -10.35 -11.86
CA ASN A 130 14.43 -11.44 -12.81
C ASN A 130 15.69 -12.28 -12.52
N ASP A 131 16.02 -13.24 -13.36
CA ASP A 131 17.16 -14.14 -13.16
C ASP A 131 18.51 -13.41 -13.17
N THR A 132 18.60 -12.27 -13.84
CA THR A 132 19.83 -11.47 -13.99
C THR A 132 19.89 -10.25 -13.08
N GLU A 133 18.75 -9.66 -12.75
CA GLU A 133 18.65 -8.43 -11.98
C GLU A 133 17.80 -8.62 -10.73
N LYS A 134 18.41 -8.44 -9.56
CA LYS A 134 17.70 -8.57 -8.27
C LYS A 134 16.82 -7.37 -7.92
N ASP A 135 16.95 -6.23 -8.60
CA ASP A 135 16.22 -4.98 -8.37
C ASP A 135 15.98 -4.27 -9.71
N CYS A 136 14.97 -4.72 -10.45
CA CYS A 136 14.61 -4.16 -11.76
C CYS A 136 14.02 -2.75 -11.69
N LEU A 137 13.76 -2.21 -10.49
CA LEU A 137 13.30 -0.85 -10.26
C LEU A 137 14.42 0.11 -9.89
N SER A 138 15.67 -0.37 -9.84
CA SER A 138 16.85 0.47 -9.62
C SER A 138 17.11 1.37 -10.82
N GLU A 139 17.57 2.61 -10.60
CA GLU A 139 18.00 3.53 -11.67
C GLU A 139 19.14 2.95 -12.54
N ALA A 140 19.93 2.02 -11.98
CA ALA A 140 20.98 1.32 -12.69
C ALA A 140 20.50 0.11 -13.50
N SER A 141 19.23 -0.30 -13.36
CA SER A 141 18.66 -1.43 -14.08
C SER A 141 18.37 -1.09 -15.53
N VAL A 142 18.81 -1.93 -16.46
CA VAL A 142 18.48 -1.80 -17.89
C VAL A 142 16.99 -2.06 -18.15
N SER A 143 16.33 -2.79 -17.26
CA SER A 143 14.92 -3.15 -17.36
C SER A 143 13.98 -2.10 -16.75
N GLN A 144 14.51 -1.06 -16.06
CA GLN A 144 13.70 -0.15 -15.26
C GLN A 144 12.52 0.46 -16.01
N GLN A 145 12.76 1.03 -17.18
CA GLN A 145 11.71 1.74 -17.93
C GLN A 145 10.61 0.78 -18.43
N LEU A 146 10.99 -0.41 -18.89
CA LEU A 146 10.05 -1.43 -19.32
C LEU A 146 9.17 -1.92 -18.16
N VAL A 147 9.81 -2.19 -17.03
CA VAL A 147 9.12 -2.63 -15.80
C VAL A 147 8.19 -1.53 -15.28
N LEU A 148 8.63 -0.27 -15.26
CA LEU A 148 7.79 0.85 -14.84
C LEU A 148 6.57 1.02 -15.74
N SER A 149 6.74 0.90 -17.07
CA SER A 149 5.61 0.95 -17.99
C SER A 149 4.59 -0.15 -17.69
N TYR A 150 5.06 -1.39 -17.55
CA TYR A 150 4.21 -2.53 -17.22
C TYR A 150 3.45 -2.34 -15.90
N LEU A 151 4.13 -1.91 -14.83
CA LEU A 151 3.50 -1.72 -13.53
C LEU A 151 2.48 -0.56 -13.52
N ARG A 152 2.70 0.46 -14.32
CA ARG A 152 1.72 1.54 -14.50
C ARG A 152 0.46 1.05 -15.19
N ASP A 153 0.60 0.21 -16.22
CA ASP A 153 -0.53 -0.39 -16.91
C ASP A 153 -1.28 -1.37 -16.01
N LEU A 154 -0.55 -2.21 -15.24
CA LEU A 154 -1.11 -3.11 -14.23
C LEU A 154 -1.93 -2.34 -13.19
N LYS A 155 -1.37 -1.28 -12.62
CA LYS A 155 -2.07 -0.39 -11.69
C LYS A 155 -3.32 0.22 -12.30
N LYS A 156 -3.21 0.76 -13.52
CA LYS A 156 -4.32 1.40 -14.23
C LYS A 156 -5.46 0.42 -14.48
N GLU A 157 -5.14 -0.79 -14.92
CA GLU A 157 -6.13 -1.86 -15.12
C GLU A 157 -6.81 -2.23 -13.79
N TYR A 158 -6.04 -2.46 -12.74
CA TYR A 158 -6.56 -2.75 -11.40
C TYR A 158 -7.54 -1.69 -10.90
N LEU A 159 -7.16 -0.42 -10.97
CA LEU A 159 -7.98 0.67 -10.47
C LEU A 159 -9.24 0.92 -11.32
N ALA A 160 -9.21 0.55 -12.61
CA ALA A 160 -10.33 0.73 -13.53
C ALA A 160 -11.28 -0.48 -13.60
N THR A 161 -10.96 -1.59 -12.95
CA THR A 161 -11.73 -2.84 -13.03
C THR A 161 -12.43 -3.14 -11.72
N ASP A 162 -13.75 -3.25 -11.72
CA ASP A 162 -14.55 -3.64 -10.55
C ASP A 162 -14.88 -5.14 -10.55
N ASN A 163 -14.96 -5.76 -11.72
CA ASN A 163 -15.18 -7.20 -11.88
C ASN A 163 -13.98 -7.87 -12.56
N TYR A 164 -13.17 -8.59 -11.79
CA TYR A 164 -11.93 -9.20 -12.28
C TYR A 164 -12.13 -10.37 -13.24
N ASP A 165 -13.29 -11.02 -13.23
CA ASP A 165 -13.60 -12.10 -14.18
C ASP A 165 -13.58 -11.61 -15.63
N GLU A 166 -13.87 -10.33 -15.86
CA GLU A 166 -13.81 -9.73 -17.19
C GLU A 166 -12.40 -9.64 -17.78
N ILE A 167 -11.37 -9.69 -16.93
CA ILE A 167 -9.97 -9.58 -17.37
C ILE A 167 -9.53 -10.86 -18.09
N VAL A 168 -10.02 -12.02 -17.65
CA VAL A 168 -9.67 -13.33 -18.21
C VAL A 168 -10.16 -13.46 -19.66
N PHE A 169 -11.24 -12.78 -20.03
CA PHE A 169 -11.84 -12.84 -21.36
C PHE A 169 -11.24 -11.84 -22.37
N LYS A 170 -10.32 -10.97 -21.95
CA LYS A 170 -9.72 -9.93 -22.82
C LYS A 170 -8.33 -10.29 -23.35
N ASN A 171 -7.81 -11.48 -23.01
CA ASN A 171 -6.49 -11.98 -23.46
C ASN A 171 -6.63 -12.98 -24.61
#